data_65027624b1bae2533cda55ff895dfc4c
#
_entry.id   65027624b1bae2533cda55ff895dfc4c
#
_cell.length_a   1.000
_cell.length_b   1.000
_cell.length_c   1.000
_cell.angle_alpha   90.00
_cell.angle_beta   90.00
_cell.angle_gamma   90.00
#
_symmetry.space_group_name_H-M   'P 1'
#
loop_
_entity.id
_entity.type
_entity.pdbx_description
1 polymer ?
#
loop_
_entity_poly.entity_id
_entity_poly.type
_entity_poly.pdbx_seq_one_letter_code
_entity_poly.pdbx_strand_id
1 'polypeptide(L)'
;EILYMMKEVQIQKQLSYIYITHDLSTAKYFADRIAVMYLGSIVEIGEANEIIENPKHPYTKALISAVPDASTGRANIIKELPIKGEIPNASNIPTGCRFHPRCIYAKNECQNTETMLKDINSSHKSACIFFNNI
;
A
#
# COMPACT_ATOMS: atom_id res chain seq x y z
N GLU A 1 23.08 -4.94 -3.76
CA GLU A 1 23.99 -5.02 -4.94
C GLU A 1 23.20 -5.22 -6.23
N ILE A 2 22.32 -6.24 -6.34
CA ILE A 2 21.52 -6.53 -7.54
C ILE A 2 20.61 -5.36 -7.93
N LEU A 3 19.88 -4.75 -6.99
CA LEU A 3 18.99 -3.62 -7.26
C LEU A 3 19.74 -2.39 -7.78
N TYR A 4 20.95 -2.17 -7.30
CA TYR A 4 21.81 -1.10 -7.81
C TYR A 4 22.18 -1.35 -9.28
N MET A 5 22.61 -2.56 -9.63
CA MET A 5 22.90 -2.93 -11.03
C MET A 5 21.66 -2.79 -11.93
N MET A 6 20.48 -3.19 -11.44
CA MET A 6 19.21 -2.99 -12.18
C MET A 6 18.95 -1.51 -12.45
N LYS A 7 19.18 -0.64 -11.45
CA LYS A 7 18.99 0.82 -11.61
C LYS A 7 19.97 1.41 -12.62
N GLU A 8 21.23 0.98 -12.61
CA GLU A 8 22.22 1.39 -13.62
C GLU A 8 21.79 0.98 -15.03
N VAL A 9 21.36 -0.27 -15.22
CA VAL A 9 20.87 -0.76 -16.52
C VAL A 9 19.61 0.00 -16.96
N GLN A 10 18.70 0.31 -16.02
CA GLN A 10 17.51 1.13 -16.29
C GLN A 10 17.90 2.47 -16.90
N ILE A 11 18.84 3.17 -16.28
CA ILE A 11 19.30 4.49 -16.73
C ILE A 11 20.02 4.37 -18.08
N GLN A 12 20.97 3.45 -18.21
CA GLN A 12 21.78 3.31 -19.42
C GLN A 12 20.97 2.89 -20.64
N LYS A 13 19.95 2.05 -20.45
CA LYS A 13 19.12 1.50 -21.52
C LYS A 13 17.76 2.17 -21.65
N GLN A 14 17.46 3.15 -20.81
CA GLN A 14 16.15 3.83 -20.75
C GLN A 14 14.98 2.84 -20.60
N LEU A 15 15.14 1.84 -19.74
CA LEU A 15 14.15 0.78 -19.51
C LEU A 15 13.15 1.19 -18.41
N SER A 16 11.95 0.64 -18.51
CA SER A 16 10.98 0.63 -17.41
C SER A 16 10.88 -0.78 -16.85
N TYR A 17 10.89 -0.91 -15.52
CA TYR A 17 10.70 -2.18 -14.83
C TYR A 17 9.37 -2.23 -14.12
N ILE A 18 8.73 -3.41 -14.12
CA ILE A 18 7.71 -3.77 -13.16
C ILE A 18 8.37 -4.71 -12.15
N TYR A 19 8.46 -4.28 -10.91
CA TYR A 19 9.07 -5.03 -9.82
C TYR A 19 8.00 -5.46 -8.82
N ILE A 20 7.79 -6.76 -8.67
CA ILE A 20 6.79 -7.33 -7.74
C ILE A 20 7.53 -7.79 -6.49
N THR A 21 7.16 -7.26 -5.35
CA THR A 21 7.76 -7.59 -4.06
C THR A 21 6.74 -7.49 -2.94
N HIS A 22 6.98 -8.16 -1.84
CA HIS A 22 6.29 -7.95 -0.57
C HIS A 22 7.12 -7.08 0.39
N ASP A 23 8.34 -6.71 0.01
CA ASP A 23 9.22 -5.86 0.83
C ASP A 23 9.09 -4.40 0.43
N LEU A 24 8.35 -3.66 1.26
CA LEU A 24 8.11 -2.25 1.06
C LEU A 24 9.37 -1.40 1.29
N SER A 25 10.29 -1.87 2.15
CA SER A 25 11.58 -1.21 2.39
C SER A 25 12.40 -1.14 1.12
N THR A 26 12.48 -2.25 0.40
CA THR A 26 13.16 -2.32 -0.90
C THR A 26 12.46 -1.44 -1.93
N ALA A 27 11.11 -1.49 -2.00
CA ALA A 27 10.34 -0.69 -2.93
C ALA A 27 10.59 0.82 -2.74
N LYS A 28 10.71 1.29 -1.50
CA LYS A 28 10.99 2.69 -1.17
C LYS A 28 12.26 3.22 -1.85
N TYR A 29 13.31 2.42 -1.92
CA TYR A 29 14.61 2.86 -2.45
C TYR A 29 14.75 2.66 -3.96
N PHE A 30 13.97 1.78 -4.53
CA PHE A 30 14.14 1.36 -5.92
C PHE A 30 13.07 1.94 -6.86
N ALA A 31 11.82 2.00 -6.41
CA ALA A 31 10.70 2.35 -7.26
C ALA A 31 10.49 3.87 -7.38
N ASP A 32 10.14 4.33 -8.57
CA ASP A 32 9.65 5.70 -8.80
C ASP A 32 8.16 5.80 -8.42
N ARG A 33 7.40 4.71 -8.64
CA ARG A 33 5.98 4.58 -8.28
C ARG A 33 5.70 3.25 -7.59
N ILE A 34 4.75 3.25 -6.66
CA ILE A 34 4.31 2.06 -5.95
C ILE A 34 2.81 1.86 -6.19
N ALA A 35 2.43 0.63 -6.51
CA ALA A 35 1.05 0.16 -6.50
C ALA A 35 0.89 -0.90 -5.40
N VAL A 36 0.07 -0.61 -4.40
CA VAL A 36 -0.23 -1.53 -3.30
C VAL A 36 -1.42 -2.39 -3.70
N MET A 37 -1.25 -3.72 -3.60
CA MET A 37 -2.28 -4.69 -3.97
C MET A 37 -2.81 -5.43 -2.74
N TYR A 38 -4.10 -5.70 -2.73
CA TYR A 38 -4.77 -6.53 -1.73
C TYR A 38 -5.82 -7.43 -2.40
N LEU A 39 -5.74 -8.75 -2.20
CA LEU A 39 -6.64 -9.76 -2.79
C LEU A 39 -6.89 -9.53 -4.30
N GLY A 40 -5.80 -9.30 -5.06
CA GLY A 40 -5.88 -9.14 -6.52
C GLY A 40 -6.40 -7.78 -7.02
N SER A 41 -6.59 -6.79 -6.13
CA SER A 41 -6.94 -5.41 -6.52
C SER A 41 -5.89 -4.42 -6.08
N ILE A 42 -5.65 -3.39 -6.90
CA ILE A 42 -4.86 -2.24 -6.49
C ILE A 42 -5.71 -1.38 -5.56
N VAL A 43 -5.25 -1.20 -4.32
CA VAL A 43 -5.94 -0.41 -3.30
C VAL A 43 -5.39 1.01 -3.19
N GLU A 44 -4.15 1.21 -3.58
CA GLU A 44 -3.50 2.52 -3.59
C GLU A 44 -2.37 2.54 -4.63
N ILE A 45 -2.17 3.65 -5.32
CA ILE A 45 -1.09 3.83 -6.30
C ILE A 45 -0.65 5.28 -6.34
N GLY A 46 0.65 5.51 -6.40
CA GLY A 46 1.22 6.86 -6.48
C GLY A 46 2.73 6.87 -6.60
N GLU A 47 3.31 8.06 -6.51
CA GLU A 47 4.76 8.22 -6.35
C GLU A 47 5.23 7.55 -5.07
N ALA A 48 6.43 6.95 -5.10
CA ALA A 48 6.92 6.14 -3.98
C ALA A 48 6.95 6.92 -2.66
N ASN A 49 7.41 8.17 -2.69
CA ASN A 49 7.46 9.02 -1.50
C ASN A 49 6.05 9.31 -0.95
N GLU A 50 5.08 9.62 -1.84
CA GLU A 50 3.70 9.89 -1.42
C GLU A 50 3.05 8.66 -0.76
N ILE A 51 3.25 7.48 -1.32
CA ILE A 51 2.72 6.24 -0.75
C ILE A 51 3.33 5.94 0.62
N ILE A 52 4.61 6.22 0.80
CA ILE A 52 5.34 5.94 2.05
C ILE A 52 5.05 6.98 3.14
N GLU A 53 5.07 8.26 2.79
CA GLU A 53 4.98 9.35 3.77
C GLU A 53 3.53 9.76 4.08
N ASN A 54 2.64 9.58 3.11
CA ASN A 54 1.25 10.06 3.18
C ASN A 54 0.22 9.00 2.70
N PRO A 55 0.29 7.75 3.19
CA PRO A 55 -0.62 6.70 2.77
C PRO A 55 -2.07 7.04 3.11
N LYS A 56 -2.99 6.71 2.21
CA LYS A 56 -4.42 7.03 2.35
C LYS A 56 -5.29 5.80 2.57
N HIS A 57 -4.85 4.64 2.08
CA HIS A 57 -5.60 3.40 2.33
C HIS A 57 -5.17 2.76 3.66
N PRO A 58 -6.10 2.32 4.52
CA PRO A 58 -5.77 1.70 5.82
C PRO A 58 -4.83 0.50 5.72
N TYR A 59 -4.93 -0.29 4.66
CA TYR A 59 -4.00 -1.40 4.43
C TYR A 59 -2.57 -0.91 4.17
N THR A 60 -2.40 0.13 3.36
CA THR A 60 -1.09 0.74 3.10
C THR A 60 -0.48 1.31 4.38
N LYS A 61 -1.29 2.01 5.20
CA LYS A 61 -0.86 2.51 6.52
C LYS A 61 -0.35 1.39 7.41
N ALA A 62 -1.05 0.26 7.41
CA ALA A 62 -0.66 -0.91 8.19
C ALA A 62 0.65 -1.54 7.69
N LEU A 63 0.80 -1.67 6.37
CA LEU A 63 2.05 -2.20 5.78
C LEU A 63 3.26 -1.32 6.14
N ILE A 64 3.11 0.00 6.01
CA ILE A 64 4.20 0.94 6.31
C ILE A 64 4.54 0.93 7.81
N SER A 65 3.54 0.88 8.68
CA SER A 65 3.77 0.83 10.13
C SER A 65 4.43 -0.47 10.61
N ALA A 66 4.37 -1.53 9.80
CA ALA A 66 5.06 -2.79 10.07
C ALA A 66 6.54 -2.78 9.61
N VAL A 67 6.96 -1.81 8.82
CA VAL A 67 8.36 -1.68 8.37
C VAL A 67 9.21 -1.15 9.53
N PRO A 68 10.27 -1.88 9.97
CA PRO A 68 11.17 -1.39 11.00
C PRO A 68 11.90 -0.13 10.53
N ASP A 69 11.82 0.94 11.29
CA ASP A 69 12.61 2.15 11.02
C ASP A 69 13.95 2.07 11.77
N ALA A 70 15.00 1.73 11.04
CA ALA A 70 16.35 1.61 11.57
C ALA A 70 16.93 2.97 12.08
N SER A 71 16.33 4.09 11.68
CA SER A 71 16.85 5.44 12.00
C SER A 71 16.42 5.93 13.38
N THR A 72 15.35 5.39 13.96
CA THR A 72 14.77 5.94 15.21
C THR A 72 15.20 5.22 16.48
N GLY A 73 15.94 4.10 16.39
CA GLY A 73 16.41 3.35 17.58
C GLY A 73 15.26 2.88 18.50
N ARG A 74 14.04 3.18 18.17
CA ARG A 74 12.85 2.72 18.86
C ARG A 74 12.48 1.36 18.28
N ALA A 75 12.67 0.30 19.06
CA ALA A 75 11.86 -0.88 18.90
C ALA A 75 10.42 -0.36 18.78
N ASN A 76 9.82 -0.48 17.59
CA ASN A 76 8.48 0.02 17.35
C ASN A 76 7.59 -0.52 18.47
N ILE A 77 7.19 0.37 19.37
CA ILE A 77 6.01 0.14 20.18
C ILE A 77 4.97 -0.21 19.13
N ILE A 78 4.46 -1.43 19.16
CA ILE A 78 3.42 -1.92 18.28
C ILE A 78 2.26 -0.95 18.49
N LYS A 79 2.24 0.15 17.72
CA LYS A 79 1.03 0.94 17.56
C LYS A 79 0.02 -0.04 17.01
N GLU A 80 -1.14 -0.13 17.63
CA GLU A 80 -2.21 -1.00 17.15
C GLU A 80 -2.32 -0.82 15.64
N LEU A 81 -1.94 -1.86 14.91
CA LEU A 81 -2.02 -1.83 13.45
C LEU A 81 -3.50 -1.60 13.10
N PRO A 82 -3.82 -0.77 12.12
CA PRO A 82 -5.22 -0.53 11.72
C PRO A 82 -5.82 -1.76 11.02
N ILE A 83 -5.56 -2.94 11.57
CA ILE A 83 -5.95 -4.25 11.05
C ILE A 83 -6.57 -5.07 12.17
N LYS A 84 -7.70 -5.71 11.87
CA LYS A 84 -8.37 -6.69 12.73
C LYS A 84 -8.57 -8.02 11.98
N GLY A 85 -8.77 -9.10 12.71
CA GLY A 85 -9.13 -10.40 12.15
C GLY A 85 -8.08 -11.04 11.27
N GLU A 86 -8.46 -12.15 10.63
CA GLU A 86 -7.61 -12.97 9.76
C GLU A 86 -7.71 -12.53 8.29
N ILE A 87 -6.75 -12.99 7.49
CA ILE A 87 -6.76 -12.77 6.04
C ILE A 87 -7.92 -13.56 5.43
N PRO A 88 -8.85 -12.95 4.69
CA PRO A 88 -9.92 -13.66 4.01
C PRO A 88 -9.35 -14.68 3.02
N ASN A 89 -10.07 -15.79 2.84
CA ASN A 89 -9.71 -16.77 1.84
C ASN A 89 -9.83 -16.13 0.44
N ALA A 90 -8.78 -16.28 -0.38
CA ALA A 90 -8.74 -15.76 -1.74
C ALA A 90 -9.83 -16.36 -2.66
N SER A 91 -10.39 -17.53 -2.28
CA SER A 91 -11.53 -18.16 -2.99
C SER A 91 -12.87 -17.51 -2.63
N ASN A 92 -12.96 -16.72 -1.58
CA ASN A 92 -14.17 -16.04 -1.13
C ASN A 92 -13.88 -14.55 -0.91
N ILE A 93 -13.82 -13.81 -2.02
CA ILE A 93 -13.47 -12.40 -2.00
C ILE A 93 -14.62 -11.59 -1.39
N PRO A 94 -14.38 -10.76 -0.36
CA PRO A 94 -15.39 -9.90 0.23
C PRO A 94 -16.01 -8.93 -0.79
N THR A 95 -17.32 -8.67 -0.67
CA THR A 95 -18.03 -7.66 -1.47
C THR A 95 -17.56 -6.24 -1.09
N GLY A 96 -17.71 -5.30 -2.00
CA GLY A 96 -17.30 -3.92 -1.79
C GLY A 96 -15.78 -3.77 -1.62
N CYS A 97 -15.36 -3.04 -0.60
CA CYS A 97 -13.95 -2.92 -0.28
C CYS A 97 -13.39 -4.26 0.22
N ARG A 98 -12.49 -4.88 -0.54
CA ARG A 98 -11.90 -6.19 -0.18
C ARG A 98 -11.20 -6.22 1.18
N PHE A 99 -10.76 -5.06 1.66
CA PHE A 99 -10.10 -4.92 2.96
C PHE A 99 -11.07 -4.68 4.13
N HIS A 100 -12.37 -4.41 3.88
CA HIS A 100 -13.32 -4.03 4.93
C HIS A 100 -13.39 -5.02 6.12
N PRO A 101 -13.28 -6.35 5.95
CA PRO A 101 -13.36 -7.27 7.10
C PRO A 101 -12.20 -7.09 8.10
N ARG A 102 -11.08 -6.58 7.61
CA ARG A 102 -9.87 -6.36 8.42
C ARG A 102 -9.62 -4.90 8.79
N CYS A 103 -10.39 -3.99 8.25
CA CYS A 103 -10.23 -2.56 8.46
C CYS A 103 -10.90 -2.13 9.77
N ILE A 104 -10.15 -1.49 10.68
CA ILE A 104 -10.73 -0.94 11.93
C ILE A 104 -11.63 0.26 11.67
N TYR A 105 -11.48 0.94 10.53
CA TYR A 105 -12.29 2.09 10.11
C TYR A 105 -13.48 1.69 9.23
N ALA A 106 -13.73 0.38 9.05
CA ALA A 106 -14.81 -0.08 8.17
C ALA A 106 -16.19 0.40 8.63
N LYS A 107 -16.97 0.89 7.68
CA LYS A 107 -18.37 1.27 7.84
C LYS A 107 -19.24 0.41 6.92
N ASN A 108 -20.57 0.48 7.10
CA ASN A 108 -21.51 -0.30 6.30
C ASN A 108 -21.36 -0.06 4.79
N GLU A 109 -21.05 1.17 4.40
CA GLU A 109 -20.82 1.55 3.00
C GLU A 109 -19.65 0.79 2.38
N CYS A 110 -18.62 0.43 3.18
CA CYS A 110 -17.46 -0.33 2.68
C CYS A 110 -17.83 -1.74 2.21
N GLN A 111 -18.92 -2.33 2.69
CA GLN A 111 -19.40 -3.66 2.28
C GLN A 111 -20.24 -3.60 1.01
N ASN A 112 -20.91 -2.48 0.80
CA ASN A 112 -21.97 -2.34 -0.21
C ASN A 112 -21.54 -1.51 -1.42
N THR A 113 -20.38 -0.85 -1.34
CA THR A 113 -19.88 0.01 -2.42
C THR A 113 -18.65 -0.60 -3.05
N GLU A 114 -18.70 -0.87 -4.35
CA GLU A 114 -17.52 -1.25 -5.11
C GLU A 114 -16.51 -0.11 -5.06
N THR A 115 -15.29 -0.42 -4.61
CA THR A 115 -14.25 0.59 -4.45
C THR A 115 -13.37 0.65 -5.70
N MET A 116 -13.33 1.83 -6.31
CA MET A 116 -12.42 2.15 -7.41
C MET A 116 -11.38 3.17 -6.94
N LEU A 117 -10.24 3.19 -7.61
CA LEU A 117 -9.22 4.21 -7.38
C LEU A 117 -9.77 5.59 -7.67
N LYS A 118 -9.77 6.46 -6.66
CA LYS A 118 -10.14 7.89 -6.75
C LYS A 118 -8.88 8.73 -6.64
N ASP A 119 -8.84 9.81 -7.40
CA ASP A 119 -7.75 10.77 -7.35
C ASP A 119 -7.73 11.49 -5.99
N ILE A 120 -6.57 11.47 -5.36
CA ILE A 120 -6.27 12.28 -4.18
C ILE A 120 -5.59 13.57 -4.63
N ASN A 121 -4.64 13.41 -5.55
CA ASN A 121 -3.98 14.48 -6.29
C ASN A 121 -3.58 13.97 -7.68
N SER A 122 -2.79 14.73 -8.44
CA SER A 122 -2.38 14.38 -9.81
C SER A 122 -1.57 13.09 -9.94
N SER A 123 -0.90 12.65 -8.88
CA SER A 123 0.00 11.48 -8.90
C SER A 123 -0.39 10.36 -7.93
N HIS A 124 -1.41 10.58 -7.07
CA HIS A 124 -1.79 9.68 -6.00
C HIS A 124 -3.28 9.33 -6.05
N LYS A 125 -3.60 8.02 -6.04
CA LYS A 125 -4.97 7.50 -6.05
C LYS A 125 -5.14 6.45 -4.95
N SER A 126 -6.32 6.42 -4.34
CA SER A 126 -6.70 5.40 -3.35
C SER A 126 -8.11 4.87 -3.60
N ALA A 127 -8.32 3.59 -3.30
CA ALA A 127 -9.63 2.95 -3.35
C ALA A 127 -10.44 3.11 -2.05
N CYS A 128 -9.88 3.75 -1.02
CA CYS A 128 -10.61 4.03 0.22
C CYS A 128 -11.62 5.15 0.02
N ILE A 129 -12.91 4.88 0.27
CA ILE A 129 -13.97 5.89 0.14
C ILE A 129 -13.94 6.94 1.26
N PHE A 130 -13.22 6.69 2.35
CA PHE A 130 -13.08 7.55 3.53
C PHE A 130 -11.67 8.10 3.73
N PHE A 131 -10.84 8.14 2.71
CA PHE A 131 -9.42 8.50 2.81
C PHE A 131 -9.16 9.88 3.44
N ASN A 132 -10.14 10.80 3.41
CA ASN A 132 -10.03 12.12 4.05
C ASN A 132 -10.35 12.12 5.54
N ASN A 133 -10.93 11.03 6.07
CA ASN A 133 -11.50 10.96 7.43
C ASN A 133 -10.85 9.88 8.31
N ILE A 134 -9.69 9.38 7.92
CA ILE A 134 -8.97 8.30 8.62
C ILE A 134 -7.48 8.60 8.77
#